data_510424a411048cebb0f0c70b0dcea19b
#
_entry.id   510424a411048cebb0f0c70b0dcea19b
#
_cell.length_a   1.000
_cell.length_b   1.000
_cell.length_c   1.000
_cell.angle_alpha   90.00
_cell.angle_beta   90.00
_cell.angle_gamma   90.00
#
_symmetry.space_group_name_H-M   'P 1'
#
loop_
_entity.id
_entity.type
_entity.pdbx_description
1 polymer ?
#
loop_
_entity_poly.entity_id
_entity_poly.type
_entity_poly.pdbx_seq_one_letter_code
_entity_poly.pdbx_strand_id
1 'polypeptide(L)'
;MMHKVKAISALPNFFLSIQFVEGITKIYDVKPLFSKWAAFKALQENPKLFSAVKVDVGGYGIIWNDELDLSCDELFENGKSVQTPFDNIIAFTDATRLWGLNESTLRKAITYGKLVNGVDACKYGKQWVVTVDAMKREYGIPMFERRLVSEDLAPYKVLQNQKKNS
;
A
#
# COMPACT_ATOMS: atom_id res chain seq x y z
N MET A 1 0.02 3.09 11.62
CA MET A 1 0.09 3.54 10.19
C MET A 1 -0.80 2.60 9.40
N MET A 2 -1.67 3.12 8.60
CA MET A 2 -2.64 2.29 7.89
C MET A 2 -2.17 2.06 6.46
N HIS A 3 -1.57 0.88 6.24
CA HIS A 3 -1.23 0.41 4.91
C HIS A 3 -2.48 -0.13 4.23
N LYS A 4 -2.70 0.23 2.99
CA LYS A 4 -3.86 -0.28 2.24
C LYS A 4 -3.43 -1.31 1.22
N VAL A 5 -4.17 -2.41 1.16
CA VAL A 5 -3.99 -3.43 0.14
C VAL A 5 -4.57 -2.93 -1.19
N LYS A 6 -3.78 -3.01 -2.23
CA LYS A 6 -4.17 -2.66 -3.60
C LYS A 6 -4.59 -3.89 -4.40
N ALA A 7 -3.81 -4.95 -4.31
CA ALA A 7 -4.05 -6.20 -5.02
C ALA A 7 -3.59 -7.40 -4.19
N ILE A 8 -4.23 -8.52 -4.42
CA ILE A 8 -3.97 -9.80 -3.76
C ILE A 8 -3.95 -10.91 -4.79
N SER A 9 -3.03 -11.85 -4.65
CA SER A 9 -2.99 -13.07 -5.45
C SER A 9 -2.67 -14.26 -4.57
N ALA A 10 -3.46 -15.33 -4.70
CA ALA A 10 -3.16 -16.60 -4.08
C ALA A 10 -2.03 -17.29 -4.85
N LEU A 11 -1.01 -17.75 -4.14
CA LEU A 11 0.13 -18.48 -4.67
C LEU A 11 0.10 -19.94 -4.23
N PRO A 12 0.90 -20.83 -4.88
CA PRO A 12 1.04 -22.20 -4.42
C PRO A 12 1.51 -22.29 -2.96
N ASN A 13 1.20 -23.41 -2.29
CA ASN A 13 1.59 -23.70 -0.91
C ASN A 13 1.06 -22.70 0.14
N PHE A 14 -0.13 -22.14 -0.09
CA PHE A 14 -0.81 -21.22 0.83
C PHE A 14 -0.01 -19.94 1.11
N PHE A 15 0.74 -19.47 0.13
CA PHE A 15 1.30 -18.13 0.13
C PHE A 15 0.35 -17.12 -0.54
N LEU A 16 0.45 -15.88 -0.13
CA LEU A 16 -0.23 -14.75 -0.73
C LEU A 16 0.79 -13.74 -1.22
N SER A 17 0.58 -13.18 -2.39
CA SER A 17 1.28 -11.99 -2.87
C SER A 17 0.40 -10.78 -2.64
N ILE A 18 0.84 -9.84 -1.83
CA ILE A 18 0.11 -8.63 -1.48
C ILE A 18 0.84 -7.42 -2.05
N GLN A 19 0.17 -6.67 -2.90
CA GLN A 19 0.62 -5.37 -3.35
C GLN A 19 -0.09 -4.29 -2.53
N PHE A 20 0.68 -3.43 -1.89
CA PHE A 20 0.19 -2.29 -1.13
C PHE A 20 0.13 -1.03 -2.01
N VAL A 21 -0.72 -0.08 -1.63
CA VAL A 21 -0.93 1.16 -2.37
C VAL A 21 0.36 1.98 -2.49
N GLU A 22 1.26 1.83 -1.53
CA GLU A 22 2.58 2.49 -1.49
C GLU A 22 3.59 1.92 -2.51
N GLY A 23 3.20 0.93 -3.32
CA GLY A 23 4.07 0.29 -4.30
C GLY A 23 4.99 -0.80 -3.73
N ILE A 24 4.72 -1.25 -2.50
CA ILE A 24 5.45 -2.33 -1.83
C ILE A 24 4.73 -3.65 -2.09
N THR A 25 5.49 -4.71 -2.36
CA THR A 25 4.96 -6.07 -2.46
C THR A 25 5.48 -6.91 -1.30
N LYS A 26 4.60 -7.67 -0.69
CA LYS A 26 4.95 -8.64 0.37
C LYS A 26 4.40 -10.01 0.05
N ILE A 27 5.12 -11.03 0.51
CA ILE A 27 4.67 -12.43 0.49
C ILE A 27 4.32 -12.85 1.91
N TYR A 28 3.11 -13.35 2.08
CA TYR A 28 2.58 -13.78 3.37
C TYR A 28 2.32 -15.28 3.36
N ASP A 29 2.79 -15.98 4.39
CA ASP A 29 2.55 -17.41 4.60
C ASP A 29 1.32 -17.60 5.48
N VAL A 30 0.26 -18.18 4.94
CA VAL A 30 -0.99 -18.43 5.68
C VAL A 30 -0.91 -19.68 6.56
N LYS A 31 0.01 -20.60 6.29
CA LYS A 31 0.10 -21.88 7.00
C LYS A 31 0.19 -21.78 8.53
N PRO A 32 0.92 -20.83 9.13
CA PRO A 32 0.94 -20.69 10.60
C PRO A 32 -0.43 -20.42 11.21
N LEU A 33 -1.37 -19.84 10.46
CA LEU A 33 -2.71 -19.54 10.93
C LEU A 33 -3.59 -20.79 11.08
N PHE A 34 -3.28 -21.87 10.36
CA PHE A 34 -4.05 -23.11 10.42
C PHE A 34 -4.02 -23.75 11.81
N SER A 35 -2.91 -23.61 12.52
CA SER A 35 -2.78 -24.10 13.91
C SER A 35 -3.17 -23.05 14.95
N LYS A 36 -3.08 -21.77 14.60
CA LYS A 36 -3.37 -20.68 15.53
C LYS A 36 -4.87 -20.43 15.69
N TRP A 37 -5.62 -20.51 14.60
CA TRP A 37 -7.07 -20.29 14.59
C TRP A 37 -7.80 -21.39 13.82
N ALA A 38 -8.70 -22.09 14.49
CA ALA A 38 -9.44 -23.23 13.90
C ALA A 38 -10.20 -22.88 12.61
N ALA A 39 -10.73 -21.66 12.51
CA ALA A 39 -11.46 -21.21 11.33
C ALA A 39 -10.60 -21.21 10.05
N PHE A 40 -9.28 -20.95 10.15
CA PHE A 40 -8.37 -20.96 9.01
C PHE A 40 -8.09 -22.34 8.42
N LYS A 41 -8.38 -23.42 9.14
CA LYS A 41 -8.28 -24.79 8.60
C LYS A 41 -9.15 -25.00 7.37
N ALA A 42 -10.25 -24.30 7.25
CA ALA A 42 -11.10 -24.35 6.07
C ALA A 42 -10.36 -24.00 4.78
N LEU A 43 -9.38 -23.11 4.84
CA LEU A 43 -8.54 -22.75 3.69
C LEU A 43 -7.61 -23.89 3.28
N GLN A 44 -7.09 -24.64 4.25
CA GLN A 44 -6.25 -25.82 4.01
C GLN A 44 -7.06 -26.95 3.38
N GLU A 45 -8.29 -27.15 3.83
CA GLU A 45 -9.18 -28.23 3.38
C GLU A 45 -9.83 -27.92 2.03
N ASN A 46 -9.95 -26.65 1.66
CA ASN A 46 -10.60 -26.21 0.43
C ASN A 46 -9.71 -25.24 -0.38
N PRO A 47 -8.90 -25.77 -1.32
CA PRO A 47 -8.03 -24.94 -2.16
C PRO A 47 -8.80 -23.92 -3.03
N LYS A 48 -10.03 -24.21 -3.41
CA LYS A 48 -10.87 -23.27 -4.17
C LYS A 48 -11.23 -22.06 -3.31
N LEU A 49 -11.54 -22.28 -2.03
CA LEU A 49 -11.79 -21.19 -1.09
C LEU A 49 -10.53 -20.33 -0.92
N PHE A 50 -9.37 -20.94 -0.74
CA PHE A 50 -8.10 -20.20 -0.65
C PHE A 50 -7.86 -19.31 -1.87
N SER A 51 -8.09 -19.82 -3.07
CA SER A 51 -7.91 -19.08 -4.33
C SER A 51 -8.96 -17.98 -4.55
N ALA A 52 -10.06 -18.00 -3.81
CA ALA A 52 -11.11 -16.98 -3.90
C ALA A 52 -10.83 -15.71 -3.11
N VAL A 53 -9.64 -15.56 -2.55
CA VAL A 53 -9.22 -14.36 -1.80
C VAL A 53 -9.37 -13.10 -2.65
N LYS A 54 -9.87 -12.05 -2.02
CA LYS A 54 -10.03 -10.73 -2.64
C LYS A 54 -9.68 -9.62 -1.66
N VAL A 55 -9.39 -8.44 -2.19
CA VAL A 55 -9.20 -7.24 -1.38
C VAL A 55 -10.54 -6.84 -0.77
N ASP A 56 -10.54 -6.55 0.51
CA ASP A 56 -11.72 -6.06 1.21
C ASP A 56 -12.03 -4.61 0.83
N VAL A 57 -13.27 -4.19 1.10
CA VAL A 57 -13.73 -2.84 0.77
C VAL A 57 -12.81 -1.78 1.39
N GLY A 58 -12.33 -0.86 0.56
CA GLY A 58 -11.43 0.21 0.98
C GLY A 58 -9.96 -0.19 1.14
N GLY A 59 -9.60 -1.47 0.93
CA GLY A 59 -8.21 -1.94 1.02
C GLY A 59 -7.70 -2.14 2.44
N TYR A 60 -8.58 -2.20 3.43
CA TYR A 60 -8.20 -2.37 4.84
C TYR A 60 -7.77 -3.79 5.21
N GLY A 61 -7.88 -4.71 4.29
CA GLY A 61 -7.47 -6.09 4.44
C GLY A 61 -7.82 -6.93 3.22
N ILE A 62 -7.83 -8.23 3.45
CA ILE A 62 -8.25 -9.24 2.48
C ILE A 62 -9.31 -10.13 3.09
N ILE A 63 -10.16 -10.69 2.26
CA ILE A 63 -11.30 -11.50 2.67
C ILE A 63 -11.44 -12.73 1.77
N TRP A 64 -11.74 -13.87 2.36
CA TRP A 64 -12.15 -15.09 1.64
C TRP A 64 -13.67 -15.26 1.68
N ASN A 65 -14.26 -15.00 2.83
CA ASN A 65 -15.71 -15.01 3.10
C ASN A 65 -16.00 -14.17 4.36
N ASP A 66 -17.24 -14.15 4.81
CA ASP A 66 -17.67 -13.33 5.95
C ASP A 66 -17.04 -13.71 7.31
N GLU A 67 -16.39 -14.87 7.39
CA GLU A 67 -15.76 -15.39 8.61
C GLU A 67 -14.24 -15.39 8.56
N LEU A 68 -13.66 -15.25 7.36
CA LEU A 68 -12.21 -15.37 7.12
C LEU A 68 -11.67 -14.13 6.45
N ASP A 69 -10.95 -13.34 7.22
CA ASP A 69 -10.30 -12.11 6.78
C ASP A 69 -8.93 -11.93 7.46
N LEU A 70 -8.10 -11.10 6.89
CA LEU A 70 -6.85 -10.61 7.50
C LEU A 70 -6.76 -9.10 7.28
N SER A 71 -6.37 -8.39 8.32
CA SER A 71 -6.17 -6.95 8.25
C SER A 71 -4.94 -6.58 7.42
N CYS A 72 -4.94 -5.38 6.85
CA CYS A 72 -3.78 -4.85 6.15
C CYS A 72 -2.54 -4.74 7.06
N ASP A 73 -2.73 -4.43 8.34
CA ASP A 73 -1.63 -4.34 9.31
C ASP A 73 -0.99 -5.69 9.57
N GLU A 74 -1.79 -6.75 9.76
CA GLU A 74 -1.29 -8.13 9.90
C GLU A 74 -0.45 -8.55 8.69
N LEU A 75 -0.95 -8.29 7.48
CA LEU A 75 -0.26 -8.62 6.24
C LEU A 75 1.02 -7.81 6.06
N PHE A 76 1.03 -6.56 6.47
CA PHE A 76 2.19 -5.69 6.35
C PHE A 76 3.28 -6.04 7.36
N GLU A 77 2.93 -6.26 8.61
CA GLU A 77 3.88 -6.55 9.68
C GLU A 77 4.50 -7.94 9.57
N ASN A 78 3.71 -8.95 9.21
CA ASN A 78 4.14 -10.35 9.18
C ASN A 78 4.45 -10.88 7.78
N GLY A 79 4.16 -10.14 6.72
CA GLY A 79 4.59 -10.45 5.38
C GLY A 79 6.08 -10.11 5.17
N LYS A 80 6.76 -10.89 4.34
CA LYS A 80 8.14 -10.61 3.92
C LYS A 80 8.15 -9.68 2.71
N SER A 81 8.88 -8.59 2.80
CA SER A 81 9.11 -7.71 1.65
C SER A 81 9.90 -8.45 0.56
N VAL A 82 9.45 -8.34 -0.67
CA VAL A 82 10.12 -8.88 -1.84
C VAL A 82 10.32 -7.78 -2.86
N GLN A 83 11.42 -7.84 -3.58
CA GLN A 83 11.66 -6.94 -4.71
C GLN A 83 11.08 -7.56 -5.97
N THR A 84 10.28 -6.77 -6.69
CA THR A 84 9.72 -7.15 -7.98
C THR A 84 9.99 -6.05 -9.01
N PRO A 85 9.94 -6.34 -10.33
CA PRO A 85 10.08 -5.31 -11.35
C PRO A 85 8.99 -4.22 -11.31
N PHE A 86 7.90 -4.47 -10.60
CA PHE A 86 6.76 -3.55 -10.47
C PHE A 86 6.75 -2.77 -9.18
N ASP A 87 7.74 -2.98 -8.33
CA ASP A 87 7.92 -2.19 -7.11
C ASP A 87 8.22 -0.74 -7.48
N ASN A 88 7.85 0.17 -6.57
CA ASN A 88 8.10 1.59 -6.76
C ASN A 88 7.37 2.21 -7.98
N ILE A 89 6.41 1.50 -8.56
CA ILE A 89 5.62 1.96 -9.71
C ILE A 89 4.14 2.02 -9.31
N ILE A 90 3.53 3.18 -9.50
CA ILE A 90 2.11 3.39 -9.23
C ILE A 90 1.42 4.10 -10.40
N ALA A 91 0.13 3.86 -10.56
CA ALA A 91 -0.66 4.58 -11.55
C ALA A 91 -0.82 6.05 -11.18
N PHE A 92 -1.02 6.93 -12.17
CA PHE A 92 -1.28 8.35 -11.92
C PHE A 92 -2.49 8.57 -11.02
N THR A 93 -3.54 7.78 -11.15
CA THR A 93 -4.72 7.83 -10.28
C THR A 93 -4.38 7.59 -8.81
N ASP A 94 -3.49 6.63 -8.53
CA ASP A 94 -3.01 6.37 -7.17
C ASP A 94 -2.10 7.49 -6.67
N ALA A 95 -1.20 7.98 -7.52
CA ALA A 95 -0.31 9.09 -7.19
C ALA A 95 -1.09 10.36 -6.85
N THR A 96 -2.11 10.70 -7.62
CA THR A 96 -2.95 11.87 -7.37
C THR A 96 -3.67 11.78 -6.03
N ARG A 97 -4.18 10.61 -5.70
CA ARG A 97 -4.84 10.36 -4.41
C ARG A 97 -3.88 10.45 -3.24
N LEU A 98 -2.70 9.83 -3.34
CA LEU A 98 -1.71 9.80 -2.27
C LEU A 98 -1.09 11.17 -1.98
N TRP A 99 -0.88 11.99 -2.99
CA TRP A 99 -0.26 13.33 -2.87
C TRP A 99 -1.24 14.49 -2.92
N GLY A 100 -2.54 14.22 -3.11
CA GLY A 100 -3.55 15.27 -3.20
C GLY A 100 -3.38 16.17 -4.43
N LEU A 101 -2.97 15.61 -5.54
CA LEU A 101 -2.77 16.27 -6.83
C LEU A 101 -3.84 15.86 -7.83
N ASN A 102 -3.82 16.44 -9.00
CA ASN A 102 -4.61 15.99 -10.13
C ASN A 102 -3.70 15.49 -11.27
N GLU A 103 -4.25 14.69 -12.17
CA GLU A 103 -3.48 14.11 -13.27
C GLU A 103 -2.90 15.17 -14.22
N SER A 104 -3.58 16.30 -14.41
CA SER A 104 -3.07 17.38 -15.24
C SER A 104 -1.79 17.98 -14.67
N THR A 105 -1.64 18.05 -13.36
CA THR A 105 -0.40 18.47 -12.70
C THR A 105 0.77 17.54 -13.04
N LEU A 106 0.55 16.22 -12.98
CA LEU A 106 1.56 15.23 -13.31
C LEU A 106 1.93 15.24 -14.80
N ARG A 107 0.95 15.39 -15.68
CA ARG A 107 1.20 15.52 -17.13
C ARG A 107 2.00 16.76 -17.47
N LYS A 108 1.68 17.89 -16.85
CA LYS A 108 2.49 19.12 -16.98
C LYS A 108 3.91 18.95 -16.46
N ALA A 109 4.08 18.24 -15.34
CA ALA A 109 5.41 17.94 -14.81
C ALA A 109 6.27 17.15 -15.80
N ILE A 110 5.68 16.23 -16.56
CA ILE A 110 6.38 15.54 -17.65
C ILE A 110 6.72 16.49 -18.79
N THR A 111 5.77 17.32 -19.22
CA THR A 111 5.97 18.29 -20.32
C THR A 111 7.12 19.26 -20.00
N TYR A 112 7.22 19.72 -18.75
CA TYR A 112 8.25 20.65 -18.31
C TYR A 112 9.54 19.99 -17.84
N GLY A 113 9.64 18.67 -17.88
CA GLY A 113 10.84 17.93 -17.49
C GLY A 113 11.09 17.76 -16.00
N LYS A 114 10.11 18.14 -15.15
CA LYS A 114 10.16 17.91 -13.71
C LYS A 114 10.08 16.41 -13.39
N LEU A 115 9.23 15.68 -14.11
CA LEU A 115 9.20 14.23 -14.19
C LEU A 115 9.72 13.80 -15.56
N VAL A 116 10.78 13.02 -15.59
CA VAL A 116 11.42 12.61 -16.85
C VAL A 116 10.69 11.41 -17.43
N ASN A 117 10.15 11.58 -18.64
CA ASN A 117 9.48 10.49 -19.36
C ASN A 117 10.47 9.36 -19.69
N GLY A 118 10.08 8.14 -19.35
CA GLY A 118 10.92 6.95 -19.51
C GLY A 118 11.85 6.66 -18.34
N VAL A 119 11.95 7.58 -17.37
CA VAL A 119 12.75 7.43 -16.14
C VAL A 119 11.88 7.52 -14.89
N ASP A 120 11.18 8.62 -14.75
CA ASP A 120 10.30 8.90 -13.59
C ASP A 120 8.87 8.47 -13.82
N ALA A 121 8.40 8.61 -15.05
CA ALA A 121 7.05 8.27 -15.48
C ALA A 121 7.08 7.67 -16.89
N CYS A 122 6.10 6.84 -17.18
CA CYS A 122 5.99 6.17 -18.47
C CYS A 122 4.53 5.89 -18.80
N LYS A 123 4.20 5.82 -20.08
CA LYS A 123 2.86 5.48 -20.54
C LYS A 123 2.81 4.04 -21.05
N TYR A 124 1.93 3.25 -20.46
CA TYR A 124 1.60 1.89 -20.91
C TYR A 124 0.19 1.87 -21.49
N GLY A 125 0.08 1.76 -22.81
CA GLY A 125 -1.20 1.89 -23.48
C GLY A 125 -1.82 3.27 -23.21
N LYS A 126 -2.97 3.30 -22.55
CA LYS A 126 -3.66 4.55 -22.15
C LYS A 126 -3.33 5.00 -20.71
N GLN A 127 -2.60 4.19 -19.97
CA GLN A 127 -2.31 4.41 -18.56
C GLN A 127 -0.93 5.05 -18.38
N TRP A 128 -0.88 6.12 -17.61
CA TRP A 128 0.37 6.65 -17.10
C TRP A 128 0.71 6.03 -15.75
N VAL A 129 1.98 5.68 -15.58
CA VAL A 129 2.57 5.24 -14.32
C VAL A 129 3.71 6.17 -13.93
N VAL A 130 4.02 6.23 -12.65
CA VAL A 130 5.10 7.06 -12.09
C VAL A 130 5.78 6.30 -10.97
N THR A 131 7.07 6.54 -10.77
CA THR A 131 7.79 5.97 -9.65
C THR A 131 7.46 6.71 -8.36
N VAL A 132 7.35 5.97 -7.25
CA VAL A 132 7.14 6.55 -5.92
C VAL A 132 8.31 7.44 -5.53
N ASP A 133 9.55 7.04 -5.88
CA ASP A 133 10.75 7.83 -5.61
C ASP A 133 10.72 9.19 -6.30
N ALA A 134 10.29 9.24 -7.56
CA ALA A 134 10.13 10.50 -8.27
C ALA A 134 9.06 11.39 -7.64
N MET A 135 7.94 10.80 -7.22
CA MET A 135 6.89 11.53 -6.51
C MET A 135 7.39 12.09 -5.18
N LYS A 136 8.14 11.32 -4.40
CA LYS A 136 8.75 11.79 -3.15
C LYS A 136 9.79 12.88 -3.38
N ARG A 137 10.62 12.73 -4.41
CA ARG A 137 11.63 13.74 -4.77
C ARG A 137 11.00 15.08 -5.13
N GLU A 138 9.93 15.08 -5.93
CA GLU A 138 9.33 16.30 -6.47
C GLU A 138 8.21 16.88 -5.61
N TYR A 139 7.47 16.05 -4.88
CA TYR A 139 6.27 16.44 -4.13
C TYR A 139 6.34 16.13 -2.64
N GLY A 140 7.46 15.58 -2.16
CA GLY A 140 7.65 15.23 -0.76
C GLY A 140 6.89 13.95 -0.37
N ILE A 141 6.69 13.77 0.93
CA ILE A 141 5.98 12.59 1.46
C ILE A 141 4.48 12.64 1.13
N PRO A 142 3.81 11.49 0.94
CA PRO A 142 2.37 11.43 0.71
C PRO A 142 1.56 12.10 1.83
N MET A 143 0.36 12.59 1.50
CA MET A 143 -0.48 13.35 2.43
C MET A 143 -0.82 12.59 3.71
N PHE A 144 -1.08 11.30 3.63
CA PHE A 144 -1.42 10.51 4.81
C PHE A 144 -0.22 10.37 5.77
N GLU A 145 1.01 10.24 5.26
CA GLU A 145 2.23 10.24 6.08
C GLU A 145 2.46 11.59 6.74
N ARG A 146 2.10 12.69 6.07
CA ARG A 146 2.17 14.04 6.65
C ARG A 146 1.23 14.21 7.84
N ARG A 147 0.03 13.62 7.79
CA ARG A 147 -0.91 13.64 8.92
C ARG A 147 -0.37 12.89 10.13
N LEU A 148 0.21 11.72 9.92
CA LEU A 148 0.82 10.93 10.99
C LEU A 148 1.96 11.70 11.68
N VAL A 149 2.86 12.28 10.90
CA VAL A 149 3.96 13.11 11.45
C VAL A 149 3.42 14.31 12.22
N SER A 150 2.33 14.93 11.77
CA SER A 150 1.72 16.06 12.48
C SER A 150 1.00 15.64 13.78
N GLU A 151 0.38 14.48 13.79
CA GLU A 151 -0.27 13.91 14.97
C GLU A 151 0.75 13.45 16.01
N ASP A 152 1.84 12.80 15.60
CA ASP A 152 2.93 12.40 16.50
C ASP A 152 3.66 13.60 17.11
N LEU A 153 3.68 14.75 16.44
CA LEU A 153 4.31 15.97 16.93
C LEU A 153 3.35 16.87 17.72
N ALA A 154 2.04 16.64 17.67
CA ALA A 154 1.04 17.44 18.36
C ALA A 154 1.26 17.50 19.90
N PRO A 155 1.59 16.40 20.60
CA PRO A 155 1.94 16.43 22.02
C PRO A 155 3.18 17.27 22.33
N TYR A 156 4.18 17.25 21.43
CA TYR A 156 5.42 18.02 21.61
C TYR A 156 5.21 19.53 21.46
N LYS A 157 4.34 19.96 20.56
CA LYS A 157 3.99 21.38 20.37
C LYS A 157 3.24 21.95 21.57
N VAL A 158 2.38 21.16 22.19
CA VAL A 158 1.66 21.56 23.42
C VAL A 158 2.63 21.78 24.58
N LEU A 159 3.62 20.90 24.74
CA LEU A 159 4.64 21.01 25.79
C LEU A 159 5.56 22.24 25.62
N GLN A 160 5.89 22.60 24.37
CA GLN A 160 6.70 23.78 24.07
C GLN A 160 5.93 25.09 24.35
N ASN A 161 4.63 25.12 24.09
CA ASN A 161 3.79 26.28 24.39
C ASN A 161 3.58 26.49 25.90
N GLN A 162 3.53 25.42 26.70
CA GLN A 162 3.46 25.51 28.15
C GLN A 162 4.76 26.04 28.77
N LYS A 163 5.93 25.74 28.18
CA LYS A 163 7.22 26.27 28.65
C LYS A 163 7.46 27.76 28.31
N LYS A 164 6.73 28.29 27.30
CA LYS A 164 6.82 29.71 26.94
C LYS A 164 5.91 30.62 27.78
N ASN A 165 4.92 30.03 28.46
CA ASN A 165 3.95 30.76 29.30
C ASN A 165 4.19 30.59 30.79
N SER A 166 5.31 30.02 31.18
CA SER A 166 5.82 29.95 32.54
C SER A 166 7.20 30.62 32.62
#